data_16bdab3f1e7869918778dc7f0fd85d09
#
_entry.id   16bdab3f1e7869918778dc7f0fd85d09
#
_cell.length_a   1.000
_cell.length_b   1.000
_cell.length_c   1.000
_cell.angle_alpha   90.00
_cell.angle_beta   90.00
_cell.angle_gamma   90.00
#
_symmetry.space_group_name_H-M   'P 1'
#
loop_
_entity.id
_entity.type
_entity.pdbx_description
1 polymer ?
#
loop_
_entity_poly.entity_id
_entity_poly.type
_entity_poly.pdbx_seq_one_letter_code
_entity_poly.pdbx_strand_id
1 'polypeptide(L)'
;MRHGVAGFKLGRDTEHRRAMWRNMAASLFIHGQITTTLPKARSVKPFVEKLISLAKKGDLASRRRVASRLQDRIIVRSANDEDVTYNRYDEVVDGPRLVKRLFEEIAPRYADRPGGYTRIVRLDQRRIGDGSDLVVLQLVGDEEGPNVEGRLSRRRQMQDNRTAFAAKLRRGGGDATEDAEAADAASAGHAHLRTTHSYCRDAGT
;
A
#
# COMPACT_ATOMS: atom_id res chain seq x y z
N MET A 1 9.11 29.22 -29.39
CA MET A 1 9.12 28.33 -28.19
C MET A 1 8.04 28.81 -27.22
N ARG A 2 7.34 27.89 -26.52
CA ARG A 2 6.36 28.24 -25.49
C ARG A 2 7.02 28.20 -24.11
N HIS A 3 7.49 29.34 -23.63
CA HIS A 3 8.07 29.45 -22.30
C HIS A 3 7.00 29.62 -21.22
N GLY A 4 7.23 29.12 -20.02
CA GLY A 4 6.32 29.27 -18.87
C GLY A 4 5.01 28.49 -18.94
N VAL A 5 4.79 27.65 -19.95
CA VAL A 5 3.57 26.86 -20.13
C VAL A 5 3.81 25.43 -19.64
N ALA A 6 3.76 25.24 -18.33
CA ALA A 6 3.87 23.91 -17.73
C ALA A 6 2.54 23.44 -17.14
N GLY A 7 2.24 22.15 -17.27
CA GLY A 7 1.11 21.50 -16.64
C GLY A 7 -0.19 21.55 -17.43
N PHE A 8 -1.24 21.01 -16.81
CA PHE A 8 -2.58 20.89 -17.42
C PHE A 8 -3.46 22.09 -17.08
N LYS A 9 -4.05 22.74 -18.09
CA LYS A 9 -5.02 23.82 -17.89
C LYS A 9 -6.37 23.29 -17.38
N LEU A 10 -6.78 22.08 -17.77
CA LEU A 10 -8.01 21.38 -17.37
C LEU A 10 -9.31 22.17 -17.70
N GLY A 11 -9.27 23.07 -18.68
CA GLY A 11 -10.41 23.92 -19.02
C GLY A 11 -10.84 24.85 -17.88
N ARG A 12 -9.92 25.28 -17.01
CA ARG A 12 -10.21 26.10 -15.81
C ARG A 12 -9.28 27.27 -15.69
N ASP A 13 -9.79 28.33 -15.06
CA ASP A 13 -9.00 29.47 -14.64
C ASP A 13 -7.97 29.07 -13.58
N THR A 14 -6.99 29.95 -13.38
CA THR A 14 -5.88 29.66 -12.46
C THR A 14 -6.36 29.49 -11.03
N GLU A 15 -7.30 30.31 -10.58
CA GLU A 15 -7.83 30.25 -9.21
C GLU A 15 -8.68 29.00 -8.97
N HIS A 16 -9.59 28.72 -9.89
CA HIS A 16 -10.41 27.51 -9.85
C HIS A 16 -9.54 26.24 -9.89
N ARG A 17 -8.47 26.23 -10.69
CA ARG A 17 -7.53 25.11 -10.74
C ARG A 17 -6.79 24.93 -9.41
N ARG A 18 -6.35 26.03 -8.77
CA ARG A 18 -5.72 25.99 -7.44
C ARG A 18 -6.69 25.50 -6.37
N ALA A 19 -7.93 25.96 -6.38
CA ALA A 19 -8.98 25.50 -5.48
C ALA A 19 -9.26 24.00 -5.66
N MET A 20 -9.34 23.53 -6.90
CA MET A 20 -9.47 22.10 -7.20
C MET A 20 -8.30 21.28 -6.63
N TRP A 21 -7.05 21.73 -6.79
CA TRP A 21 -5.89 21.03 -6.24
C TRP A 21 -5.90 20.98 -4.72
N ARG A 22 -6.30 22.06 -4.05
CA ARG A 22 -6.46 22.13 -2.59
C ARG A 22 -7.49 21.12 -2.10
N ASN A 23 -8.66 21.09 -2.76
CA ASN A 23 -9.74 20.16 -2.39
C ASN A 23 -9.32 18.70 -2.58
N MET A 24 -8.72 18.38 -3.73
CA MET A 24 -8.26 17.01 -3.99
C MET A 24 -7.12 16.58 -3.05
N ALA A 25 -6.19 17.48 -2.74
CA ALA A 25 -5.12 17.20 -1.77
C ALA A 25 -5.68 17.00 -0.35
N ALA A 26 -6.65 17.84 0.05
CA ALA A 26 -7.33 17.67 1.33
C ALA A 26 -8.03 16.31 1.42
N SER A 27 -8.83 15.95 0.42
CA SER A 27 -9.51 14.64 0.36
C SER A 27 -8.51 13.47 0.38
N LEU A 28 -7.37 13.60 -0.33
CA LEU A 28 -6.33 12.58 -0.30
C LEU A 28 -5.71 12.41 1.08
N PHE A 29 -5.43 13.49 1.81
CA PHE A 29 -4.88 13.42 3.16
C PHE A 29 -5.90 12.94 4.20
N ILE A 30 -7.20 13.11 3.95
CA ILE A 30 -8.28 12.64 4.83
C ILE A 30 -8.52 11.14 4.62
N HIS A 31 -8.60 10.71 3.39
CA HIS A 31 -9.04 9.34 3.04
C HIS A 31 -7.90 8.40 2.64
N GLY A 32 -6.66 8.91 2.47
CA GLY A 32 -5.52 8.12 1.97
C GLY A 32 -5.57 7.81 0.48
N GLN A 33 -6.75 7.73 -0.12
CA GLN A 33 -6.97 7.48 -1.56
C GLN A 33 -8.19 8.24 -2.09
N ILE A 34 -8.15 8.61 -3.37
CA ILE A 34 -9.25 9.27 -4.08
C ILE A 34 -9.40 8.73 -5.49
N THR A 35 -10.64 8.55 -5.94
CA THR A 35 -10.94 8.19 -7.32
C THR A 35 -11.18 9.43 -8.15
N THR A 36 -10.48 9.59 -9.27
CA THR A 36 -10.59 10.77 -10.14
C THR A 36 -10.18 10.44 -11.59
N THR A 37 -10.24 11.42 -12.49
CA THR A 37 -9.79 11.23 -13.86
C THR A 37 -8.27 11.37 -13.98
N LEU A 38 -7.66 10.66 -14.94
CA LEU A 38 -6.21 10.63 -15.14
C LEU A 38 -5.54 12.02 -15.29
N PRO A 39 -6.10 13.00 -16.07
CA PRO A 39 -5.51 14.33 -16.18
C PRO A 39 -5.51 15.09 -14.85
N LYS A 40 -6.57 14.95 -14.05
CA LYS A 40 -6.67 15.60 -12.73
C LYS A 40 -5.65 14.99 -11.76
N ALA A 41 -5.55 13.66 -11.70
CA ALA A 41 -4.57 12.97 -10.85
C ALA A 41 -3.14 13.40 -11.19
N ARG A 42 -2.78 13.42 -12.48
CA ARG A 42 -1.45 13.87 -12.93
C ARG A 42 -1.15 15.32 -12.55
N SER A 43 -2.16 16.19 -12.60
CA SER A 43 -1.96 17.62 -12.28
C SER A 43 -1.82 17.87 -10.77
N VAL A 44 -2.50 17.08 -9.92
CA VAL A 44 -2.48 17.21 -8.46
C VAL A 44 -1.24 16.56 -7.84
N LYS A 45 -0.74 15.45 -8.41
CA LYS A 45 0.39 14.69 -7.90
C LYS A 45 1.59 15.59 -7.49
N PRO A 46 2.15 16.46 -8.35
CA PRO A 46 3.29 17.29 -7.97
C PRO A 46 2.97 18.30 -6.86
N PHE A 47 1.71 18.73 -6.74
CA PHE A 47 1.26 19.63 -5.68
C PHE A 47 1.29 18.91 -4.32
N VAL A 48 0.73 17.71 -4.26
CA VAL A 48 0.71 16.87 -3.05
C VAL A 48 2.13 16.49 -2.63
N GLU A 49 2.97 16.06 -3.55
CA GLU A 49 4.35 15.68 -3.25
C GLU A 49 5.16 16.84 -2.66
N LYS A 50 4.96 18.06 -3.17
CA LYS A 50 5.58 19.26 -2.58
C LYS A 50 5.09 19.55 -1.16
N LEU A 51 3.82 19.32 -0.86
CA LEU A 51 3.28 19.50 0.48
C LEU A 51 3.88 18.48 1.47
N ILE A 52 3.98 17.22 1.09
CA ILE A 52 4.61 16.17 1.92
C ILE A 52 6.10 16.47 2.13
N SER A 53 6.83 16.89 1.08
CA SER A 53 8.23 17.27 1.21
C SER A 53 8.45 18.47 2.14
N LEU A 54 7.51 19.43 2.17
CA LEU A 54 7.55 20.54 3.14
C LEU A 54 7.23 20.06 4.55
N ALA A 55 6.25 19.15 4.70
CA ALA A 55 5.88 18.61 6.01
C ALA A 55 7.01 17.80 6.63
N LYS A 56 7.78 17.06 5.86
CA LYS A 56 8.97 16.31 6.31
C LYS A 56 10.05 17.21 6.96
N LYS A 57 10.15 18.48 6.54
CA LYS A 57 11.13 19.41 7.13
C LYS A 57 10.81 19.78 8.58
N GLY A 58 9.54 19.76 8.95
CA GLY A 58 9.09 20.03 10.33
C GLY A 58 9.19 21.48 10.81
N ASP A 59 9.86 22.37 10.06
CA ASP A 59 10.09 23.75 10.48
C ASP A 59 8.78 24.56 10.54
N LEU A 60 8.74 25.59 11.40
CA LEU A 60 7.63 26.53 11.48
C LEU A 60 7.37 27.24 10.13
N ALA A 61 8.43 27.59 9.40
CA ALA A 61 8.32 28.21 8.08
C ALA A 61 7.63 27.26 7.07
N SER A 62 7.98 25.96 7.07
CA SER A 62 7.31 24.94 6.25
C SER A 62 5.86 24.77 6.65
N ARG A 63 5.54 24.75 7.94
CA ARG A 63 4.16 24.65 8.44
C ARG A 63 3.30 25.84 7.97
N ARG A 64 3.80 27.08 8.06
CA ARG A 64 3.12 28.27 7.54
C ARG A 64 2.90 28.20 6.02
N ARG A 65 3.89 27.71 5.26
CA ARG A 65 3.76 27.52 3.80
C ARG A 65 2.74 26.45 3.43
N VAL A 66 2.66 25.36 4.16
CA VAL A 66 1.66 24.30 3.97
C VAL A 66 0.27 24.85 4.27
N ALA A 67 0.09 25.52 5.42
CA ALA A 67 -1.19 26.11 5.83
C ALA A 67 -1.70 27.13 4.77
N SER A 68 -0.85 27.99 4.25
CA SER A 68 -1.23 28.96 3.22
C SER A 68 -1.64 28.31 1.88
N ARG A 69 -1.04 27.15 1.54
CA ARG A 69 -1.35 26.44 0.28
C ARG A 69 -2.54 25.52 0.40
N LEU A 70 -2.71 24.82 1.52
CA LEU A 70 -3.74 23.81 1.72
C LEU A 70 -5.03 24.40 2.27
N GLN A 71 -4.96 25.52 3.00
CA GLN A 71 -5.96 26.05 3.91
C GLN A 71 -6.25 25.02 5.03
N ASP A 72 -6.07 25.44 6.28
CA ASP A 72 -6.23 24.55 7.42
C ASP A 72 -7.72 24.28 7.64
N ARG A 73 -8.18 23.10 7.26
CA ARG A 73 -9.57 22.68 7.36
C ARG A 73 -9.73 21.72 8.51
N ILE A 74 -10.90 21.77 9.13
CA ILE A 74 -11.33 20.75 10.09
C ILE A 74 -11.70 19.49 9.31
N ILE A 75 -11.28 18.34 9.81
CA ILE A 75 -11.56 17.03 9.23
C ILE A 75 -12.86 16.52 9.85
N VAL A 76 -13.89 16.36 9.04
CA VAL A 76 -15.13 15.68 9.41
C VAL A 76 -15.23 14.43 8.57
N ARG A 77 -15.19 13.26 9.19
CA ARG A 77 -15.31 11.97 8.49
C ARG A 77 -16.75 11.47 8.47
N SER A 78 -17.45 11.64 9.56
CA SER A 78 -18.87 11.30 9.69
C SER A 78 -19.62 12.36 10.50
N ALA A 79 -20.93 12.36 10.43
CA ALA A 79 -21.77 13.29 11.19
C ALA A 79 -21.69 13.05 12.73
N ASN A 80 -21.22 11.88 13.14
CA ASN A 80 -21.14 11.46 14.55
C ASN A 80 -19.67 11.34 15.02
N ASP A 81 -18.74 12.10 14.44
CA ASP A 81 -17.34 12.09 14.87
C ASP A 81 -17.26 12.71 16.30
N GLU A 82 -16.82 11.91 17.27
CA GLU A 82 -16.66 12.32 18.68
C GLU A 82 -15.62 13.44 18.85
N ASP A 83 -14.66 13.53 17.94
CA ASP A 83 -13.58 14.52 17.95
C ASP A 83 -14.00 15.89 17.40
N VAL A 84 -15.25 16.03 16.91
CA VAL A 84 -15.75 17.25 16.27
C VAL A 84 -16.81 17.89 17.14
N THR A 85 -16.59 19.14 17.52
CA THR A 85 -17.57 19.92 18.27
C THR A 85 -18.44 20.75 17.35
N TYR A 86 -19.75 20.65 17.56
CA TYR A 86 -20.77 21.36 16.77
C TYR A 86 -21.40 22.47 17.61
N ASN A 87 -21.79 23.54 16.95
CA ASN A 87 -22.58 24.60 17.55
C ASN A 87 -24.07 24.19 17.56
N ARG A 88 -24.90 24.94 18.29
CA ARG A 88 -26.38 24.80 18.30
C ARG A 88 -27.05 24.86 16.91
N TYR A 89 -26.33 25.29 15.89
CA TYR A 89 -26.77 25.39 14.49
C TYR A 89 -26.14 24.29 13.61
N ASP A 90 -25.59 23.24 14.18
CA ASP A 90 -24.87 22.14 13.49
C ASP A 90 -23.65 22.61 12.66
N GLU A 91 -23.10 23.79 13.01
CA GLU A 91 -21.87 24.25 12.42
C GLU A 91 -20.65 23.69 13.15
N VAL A 92 -19.64 23.24 12.44
CA VAL A 92 -18.40 22.72 13.01
C VAL A 92 -17.59 23.86 13.61
N VAL A 93 -17.37 23.84 14.92
CA VAL A 93 -16.60 24.86 15.66
C VAL A 93 -15.14 24.46 15.81
N ASP A 94 -14.90 23.23 16.26
CA ASP A 94 -13.53 22.72 16.45
C ASP A 94 -13.46 21.22 16.10
N GLY A 95 -12.25 20.76 15.80
CA GLY A 95 -11.99 19.38 15.45
C GLY A 95 -10.57 19.15 14.93
N PRO A 96 -10.26 17.91 14.55
CA PRO A 96 -8.95 17.57 14.06
C PRO A 96 -8.60 18.36 12.78
N ARG A 97 -7.44 19.01 12.79
CA ARG A 97 -7.01 19.89 11.69
C ARG A 97 -6.17 19.15 10.67
N LEU A 98 -6.41 19.45 9.39
CA LEU A 98 -5.76 18.78 8.26
C LEU A 98 -4.24 18.98 8.25
N VAL A 99 -3.78 20.20 8.58
CA VAL A 99 -2.34 20.48 8.64
C VAL A 99 -1.69 19.71 9.79
N LYS A 100 -2.35 19.63 10.95
CA LYS A 100 -1.87 18.84 12.09
C LYS A 100 -1.69 17.37 11.67
N ARG A 101 -2.69 16.77 11.06
CA ARG A 101 -2.64 15.39 10.55
C ARG A 101 -1.51 15.15 9.55
N LEU A 102 -1.28 16.10 8.63
CA LEU A 102 -0.20 15.99 7.66
C LEU A 102 1.18 15.92 8.32
N PHE A 103 1.42 16.72 9.38
CA PHE A 103 2.71 16.77 10.07
C PHE A 103 2.90 15.64 11.08
N GLU A 104 1.85 15.20 11.77
CA GLU A 104 1.91 14.22 12.86
C GLU A 104 1.75 12.78 12.37
N GLU A 105 0.87 12.55 11.37
CA GLU A 105 0.56 11.19 10.90
C GLU A 105 1.25 10.86 9.56
N ILE A 106 1.16 11.76 8.57
CA ILE A 106 1.58 11.45 7.20
C ILE A 106 3.08 11.66 6.99
N ALA A 107 3.62 12.79 7.45
CA ALA A 107 5.03 13.12 7.23
C ALA A 107 6.01 12.11 7.85
N PRO A 108 5.80 11.59 9.07
CA PRO A 108 6.69 10.60 9.67
C PRO A 108 6.76 9.29 8.88
N ARG A 109 5.66 8.86 8.26
CA ARG A 109 5.63 7.63 7.43
C ARG A 109 6.60 7.67 6.25
N TYR A 110 6.94 8.88 5.79
CA TYR A 110 7.81 9.09 4.63
C TYR A 110 9.18 9.64 5.00
N ALA A 111 9.59 9.60 6.27
CA ALA A 111 10.85 10.18 6.72
C ALA A 111 12.05 9.72 5.88
N ASP A 112 12.15 8.42 5.60
CA ASP A 112 13.26 7.80 4.89
C ASP A 112 13.11 7.85 3.35
N ARG A 113 11.91 8.21 2.84
CA ARG A 113 11.65 8.15 1.41
C ARG A 113 12.01 9.48 0.73
N PRO A 114 12.90 9.50 -0.28
CA PRO A 114 13.36 10.76 -0.91
C PRO A 114 12.30 11.42 -1.80
N GLY A 115 11.23 10.70 -2.19
CA GLY A 115 10.16 11.20 -3.06
C GLY A 115 9.20 10.10 -3.51
N GLY A 116 8.25 10.44 -4.40
CA GLY A 116 7.29 9.45 -4.90
C GLY A 116 6.33 8.95 -3.82
N TYR A 117 5.78 9.86 -3.04
CA TYR A 117 4.86 9.56 -1.93
C TYR A 117 3.47 9.14 -2.40
N THR A 118 3.16 9.39 -3.68
CA THR A 118 1.85 9.08 -4.26
C THR A 118 1.97 8.22 -5.50
N ARG A 119 1.00 7.33 -5.71
CA ARG A 119 0.91 6.55 -6.93
C ARG A 119 -0.46 6.71 -7.59
N ILE A 120 -0.52 6.48 -8.89
CA ILE A 120 -1.74 6.50 -9.70
C ILE A 120 -1.97 5.08 -10.20
N VAL A 121 -3.09 4.49 -9.82
CA VAL A 121 -3.55 3.18 -10.28
C VAL A 121 -4.69 3.40 -11.26
N ARG A 122 -4.61 2.83 -12.47
CA ARG A 122 -5.70 2.89 -13.44
C ARG A 122 -6.76 1.87 -13.08
N LEU A 123 -8.00 2.30 -13.09
CA LEU A 123 -9.16 1.43 -13.00
C LEU A 123 -9.60 1.05 -14.43
N ASP A 124 -10.20 -0.10 -14.56
CA ASP A 124 -10.85 -0.51 -15.84
C ASP A 124 -12.21 0.16 -16.04
N GLN A 125 -12.68 0.89 -15.03
CA GLN A 125 -13.93 1.61 -15.06
C GLN A 125 -13.78 2.97 -15.75
N ARG A 126 -14.79 3.33 -16.53
CA ARG A 126 -14.93 4.63 -17.15
C ARG A 126 -16.04 5.42 -16.48
N ARG A 127 -15.91 6.73 -16.43
CA ARG A 127 -16.94 7.61 -15.90
C ARG A 127 -18.16 7.61 -16.81
N ILE A 128 -19.35 7.40 -16.23
CA ILE A 128 -20.62 7.49 -16.93
C ILE A 128 -20.80 8.94 -17.41
N GLY A 129 -21.16 9.11 -18.67
CA GLY A 129 -21.40 10.41 -19.31
C GLY A 129 -20.31 10.79 -20.31
N ASP A 130 -19.06 11.01 -19.87
CA ASP A 130 -17.97 11.44 -20.77
C ASP A 130 -16.95 10.32 -21.12
N GLY A 131 -17.14 9.11 -20.60
CA GLY A 131 -16.28 7.97 -20.89
C GLY A 131 -14.81 8.13 -20.45
N SER A 132 -14.52 9.11 -19.59
CA SER A 132 -13.16 9.38 -19.12
C SER A 132 -12.61 8.21 -18.28
N ASP A 133 -11.34 7.84 -18.49
CA ASP A 133 -10.65 6.83 -17.70
C ASP A 133 -10.57 7.28 -16.23
N LEU A 134 -11.04 6.42 -15.34
CA LEU A 134 -10.94 6.61 -13.90
C LEU A 134 -9.64 6.03 -13.36
N VAL A 135 -9.08 6.74 -12.39
CA VAL A 135 -7.86 6.33 -11.70
C VAL A 135 -8.00 6.57 -10.20
N VAL A 136 -7.33 5.74 -9.43
CA VAL A 136 -7.13 5.96 -8.00
C VAL A 136 -5.79 6.65 -7.81
N LEU A 137 -5.80 7.82 -7.16
CA LEU A 137 -4.62 8.46 -6.62
C LEU A 137 -4.55 8.11 -5.14
N GLN A 138 -3.48 7.47 -4.70
CA GLN A 138 -3.32 7.00 -3.32
C GLN A 138 -1.95 7.35 -2.76
N LEU A 139 -1.87 7.43 -1.44
CA LEU A 139 -0.63 7.52 -0.69
C LEU A 139 0.04 6.14 -0.68
N VAL A 140 1.34 6.08 -0.84
CA VAL A 140 2.10 4.81 -0.82
C VAL A 140 2.34 4.41 0.62
N GLY A 141 2.07 3.15 0.97
CA GLY A 141 2.26 2.61 2.32
C GLY A 141 0.98 2.36 3.12
N ASP A 142 -0.16 2.94 2.72
CA ASP A 142 -1.49 2.60 3.25
C ASP A 142 -2.16 1.54 2.34
N GLU A 143 -1.36 0.63 1.83
CA GLU A 143 -1.80 -0.32 0.82
C GLU A 143 -2.58 -1.48 1.44
N GLU A 144 -3.85 -1.28 1.63
CA GLU A 144 -4.76 -2.29 1.15
C GLU A 144 -4.67 -2.20 -0.37
N GLY A 145 -3.99 -3.15 -1.00
CA GLY A 145 -3.89 -3.20 -2.45
C GLY A 145 -5.30 -3.05 -3.02
N PRO A 146 -5.49 -2.47 -4.21
CA PRO A 146 -6.81 -2.51 -4.81
C PRO A 146 -7.26 -3.95 -4.66
N ASN A 147 -8.39 -4.18 -3.99
CA ASN A 147 -9.06 -5.47 -4.03
C ASN A 147 -9.30 -5.73 -5.51
N VAL A 148 -8.32 -6.34 -6.13
CA VAL A 148 -8.45 -6.89 -7.47
C VAL A 148 -9.24 -8.18 -7.26
N GLU A 149 -10.45 -8.04 -6.75
CA GLU A 149 -11.49 -9.06 -6.81
C GLU A 149 -11.97 -9.26 -8.25
N GLY A 150 -11.09 -9.00 -9.20
CA GLY A 150 -11.25 -9.43 -10.56
C GLY A 150 -10.78 -10.87 -10.65
N ARG A 151 -11.61 -11.76 -11.19
CA ARG A 151 -11.21 -13.13 -11.60
C ARG A 151 -9.81 -13.08 -12.18
N LEU A 152 -8.87 -13.70 -11.50
CA LEU A 152 -7.51 -13.90 -12.00
C LEU A 152 -7.60 -14.40 -13.43
N SER A 153 -6.86 -13.80 -14.36
CA SER A 153 -6.88 -14.25 -15.74
C SER A 153 -6.54 -15.75 -15.78
N ARG A 154 -7.18 -16.51 -16.68
CA ARG A 154 -6.94 -17.95 -16.83
C ARG A 154 -5.46 -18.32 -16.89
N ARG A 155 -4.65 -17.44 -17.50
CA ARG A 155 -3.20 -17.61 -17.62
C ARG A 155 -2.49 -17.49 -16.25
N ARG A 156 -2.93 -16.59 -15.40
CA ARG A 156 -2.37 -16.38 -14.05
C ARG A 156 -2.80 -17.50 -13.11
N GLN A 157 -4.05 -17.94 -13.17
CA GLN A 157 -4.52 -19.12 -12.43
C GLN A 157 -3.74 -20.40 -12.79
N MET A 158 -3.48 -20.63 -14.09
CA MET A 158 -2.65 -21.76 -14.52
C MET A 158 -1.21 -21.67 -14.04
N GLN A 159 -0.63 -20.47 -13.98
CA GLN A 159 0.72 -20.25 -13.48
C GLN A 159 0.79 -20.49 -11.97
N ASP A 160 -0.19 -19.98 -11.21
CA ASP A 160 -0.27 -20.18 -9.77
C ASP A 160 -0.50 -21.67 -9.42
N ASN A 161 -1.33 -22.36 -10.18
CA ASN A 161 -1.53 -23.81 -10.02
C ASN A 161 -0.26 -24.62 -10.32
N ARG A 162 0.51 -24.24 -11.35
CA ARG A 162 1.79 -24.90 -11.67
C ARG A 162 2.84 -24.67 -10.57
N THR A 163 2.93 -23.44 -10.03
CA THR A 163 3.86 -23.15 -8.94
C THR A 163 3.47 -23.85 -7.64
N ALA A 164 2.17 -23.92 -7.34
CA ALA A 164 1.66 -24.66 -6.19
C ALA A 164 1.91 -26.17 -6.32
N PHE A 165 1.71 -26.74 -7.52
CA PHE A 165 2.00 -28.14 -7.79
C PHE A 165 3.51 -28.45 -7.69
N ALA A 166 4.37 -27.59 -8.25
CA ALA A 166 5.82 -27.73 -8.11
C ALA A 166 6.30 -27.63 -6.67
N ALA A 167 5.69 -26.75 -5.87
CA ALA A 167 5.98 -26.65 -4.43
C ALA A 167 5.55 -27.91 -3.67
N LYS A 168 4.42 -28.51 -4.04
CA LYS A 168 3.95 -29.75 -3.44
C LYS A 168 4.87 -30.94 -3.75
N LEU A 169 5.36 -31.02 -5.01
CA LEU A 169 6.34 -32.05 -5.40
C LEU A 169 7.67 -31.91 -4.66
N ARG A 170 8.13 -30.68 -4.41
CA ARG A 170 9.36 -30.44 -3.64
C ARG A 170 9.22 -30.85 -2.18
N ARG A 171 8.05 -30.65 -1.57
CA ARG A 171 7.78 -31.09 -0.20
C ARG A 171 7.66 -32.61 -0.11
N GLY A 172 6.95 -33.25 -1.03
CA GLY A 172 6.81 -34.71 -1.04
C GLY A 172 8.09 -35.47 -1.44
N GLY A 173 9.07 -34.81 -2.10
CA GLY A 173 10.37 -35.38 -2.39
C GLY A 173 11.35 -35.32 -1.21
N GLY A 174 11.16 -34.40 -0.28
CA GLY A 174 11.95 -34.30 0.96
C GLY A 174 11.63 -35.44 1.94
N ASP A 175 10.34 -35.69 2.13
CA ASP A 175 9.88 -36.75 3.06
C ASP A 175 10.31 -38.14 2.61
N ALA A 176 10.34 -38.37 1.29
CA ALA A 176 10.77 -39.68 0.75
C ALA A 176 12.27 -39.94 0.87
N THR A 177 13.11 -38.93 0.93
CA THR A 177 14.55 -39.06 1.12
C THR A 177 14.91 -39.26 2.61
N GLU A 178 14.19 -38.61 3.51
CA GLU A 178 14.38 -38.79 4.96
C GLU A 178 13.91 -40.19 5.41
N ASP A 179 12.80 -40.68 4.86
CA ASP A 179 12.32 -42.05 5.14
C ASP A 179 13.25 -43.12 4.56
N ALA A 180 13.90 -42.88 3.42
CA ALA A 180 14.88 -43.80 2.84
C ALA A 180 16.19 -43.85 3.66
N GLU A 181 16.70 -42.71 4.12
CA GLU A 181 17.89 -42.67 4.99
C GLU A 181 17.62 -43.27 6.38
N ALA A 182 16.40 -43.08 6.92
CA ALA A 182 15.98 -43.69 8.16
C ALA A 182 15.86 -45.23 8.06
N ALA A 183 15.41 -45.75 6.93
CA ALA A 183 15.30 -47.17 6.65
C ALA A 183 16.68 -47.84 6.48
N ASP A 184 17.61 -47.18 5.81
CA ASP A 184 18.99 -47.65 5.67
C ASP A 184 19.76 -47.64 7.00
N ALA A 185 19.57 -46.64 7.85
CA ALA A 185 20.15 -46.58 9.18
C ALA A 185 19.60 -47.67 10.12
N ALA A 186 18.31 -47.99 10.02
CA ALA A 186 17.68 -49.05 10.76
C ALA A 186 18.17 -50.47 10.34
N SER A 187 18.43 -50.65 9.03
CA SER A 187 18.95 -51.93 8.51
C SER A 187 20.41 -52.19 8.89
N ALA A 188 21.23 -51.13 8.93
CA ALA A 188 22.64 -51.23 9.38
C ALA A 188 22.76 -51.54 10.86
N GLY A 189 21.87 -51.01 11.71
CA GLY A 189 21.83 -51.33 13.15
C GLY A 189 21.48 -52.80 13.46
N HIS A 190 20.69 -53.46 12.64
CA HIS A 190 20.30 -54.86 12.84
C HIS A 190 21.39 -55.86 12.43
N ALA A 191 22.26 -55.48 11.50
CA ALA A 191 23.37 -56.33 11.08
C ALA A 191 24.46 -56.46 12.17
N HIS A 192 24.65 -55.42 12.99
CA HIS A 192 25.69 -55.43 14.05
C HIS A 192 25.31 -56.27 15.28
N LEU A 193 24.01 -56.49 15.53
CA LEU A 193 23.54 -57.29 16.68
C LEU A 193 23.51 -58.78 16.41
N ARG A 194 23.63 -59.24 15.18
CA ARG A 194 23.67 -60.69 14.84
C ARG A 194 25.06 -61.29 14.94
N THR A 195 26.13 -60.52 14.93
CA THR A 195 27.51 -60.99 14.94
C THR A 195 28.06 -61.21 16.35
N THR A 196 27.41 -60.71 17.40
CA THR A 196 27.86 -60.85 18.78
C THR A 196 27.23 -62.01 19.53
N HIS A 197 26.26 -62.74 18.94
CA HIS A 197 25.58 -63.88 19.67
C HIS A 197 26.05 -65.27 19.29
N SER A 198 27.04 -65.42 18.38
CA SER A 198 27.54 -66.68 17.93
C SER A 198 28.90 -67.10 18.59
N TYR A 199 29.44 -66.32 19.58
CA TYR A 199 30.75 -66.58 20.14
C TYR A 199 30.74 -67.09 21.59
N CYS A 200 29.59 -67.46 22.14
CA CYS A 200 29.47 -67.99 23.54
C CYS A 200 28.79 -69.31 23.61
N ARG A 201 29.14 -70.30 22.75
CA ARG A 201 28.56 -71.63 22.88
C ARG A 201 29.56 -72.80 22.69
N ASP A 202 30.83 -72.60 22.82
CA ASP A 202 31.82 -73.72 22.91
C ASP A 202 32.94 -73.38 23.89
N ALA A 203 32.69 -73.52 25.18
CA ALA A 203 33.67 -73.80 26.21
C ALA A 203 32.96 -74.33 27.48
N GLY A 204 32.81 -75.68 27.57
CA GLY A 204 32.25 -76.31 28.74
C GLY A 204 32.26 -77.84 28.65
N THR A 205 33.42 -78.48 28.81
CA THR A 205 33.64 -79.74 29.45
C THR A 205 34.90 -79.66 30.25
#